data_2b8ab0dbdf5e33cfa0618a5503d51d6e
#
_entry.id   2b8ab0dbdf5e33cfa0618a5503d51d6e
#
_cell.length_a   1.000
_cell.length_b   1.000
_cell.length_c   1.000
_cell.angle_alpha   90.00
_cell.angle_beta   90.00
_cell.angle_gamma   90.00
#
_symmetry.space_group_name_H-M   'P 1'
#
loop_
_entity.id
_entity.type
_entity.pdbx_description
1 polymer ?
#
loop_
_entity_poly.entity_id
_entity_poly.type
_entity_poly.pdbx_seq_one_letter_code
_entity_poly.pdbx_strand_id
1 'polypeptide(L)'
;MKNCHIGRILSATNSIKNPRVLEWGIGGSTVELSKHAGEWIGLETSPKWAHSVALAARNATIICFDQGIPTDPEHIYQDELKKLPLNEYVDWPKANGVFDIIIVDGRKRARCMEVARSVLADGGTIFLHDAIRTYYWDACVGLNKIVHVDERGNELWEMSK
;
A
#
# COMPACT_ATOMS: atom_id res chain seq x y z
N MET A 1 5.87 2.80 8.78
CA MET A 1 6.97 2.95 7.78
C MET A 1 8.06 3.85 8.34
N LYS A 2 9.34 3.65 8.00
CA LYS A 2 10.47 4.42 8.51
C LYS A 2 10.80 5.62 7.60
N ASN A 3 11.47 6.64 8.16
CA ASN A 3 11.79 7.88 7.42
C ASN A 3 12.57 7.65 6.12
N CYS A 4 13.52 6.69 6.09
CA CYS A 4 14.27 6.38 4.87
C CYS A 4 13.37 5.79 3.77
N HIS A 5 12.43 4.92 4.13
CA HIS A 5 11.45 4.35 3.20
C HIS A 5 10.47 5.41 2.71
N ILE A 6 10.00 6.28 3.60
CA ILE A 6 9.16 7.44 3.24
C ILE A 6 9.90 8.36 2.27
N GLY A 7 11.17 8.67 2.56
CA GLY A 7 11.99 9.50 1.67
C GLY A 7 12.16 8.90 0.27
N ARG A 8 12.27 7.57 0.16
CA ARG A 8 12.37 6.92 -1.13
C ARG A 8 11.07 6.99 -1.94
N ILE A 9 9.92 6.72 -1.30
CA ILE A 9 8.60 6.85 -1.93
C ILE A 9 8.35 8.30 -2.32
N LEU A 10 8.69 9.26 -1.47
CA LEU A 10 8.58 10.69 -1.77
C LEU A 10 9.39 11.08 -3.00
N SER A 11 10.63 10.59 -3.11
CA SER A 11 11.47 10.84 -4.27
C SER A 11 10.83 10.34 -5.58
N ALA A 12 10.28 9.12 -5.56
CA ALA A 12 9.58 8.56 -6.71
C ALA A 12 8.30 9.35 -7.04
N THR A 13 7.51 9.73 -6.01
CA THR A 13 6.30 10.54 -6.18
C THR A 13 6.60 11.88 -6.83
N ASN A 14 7.66 12.57 -6.37
CA ASN A 14 8.06 13.87 -6.91
C ASN A 14 8.70 13.80 -8.31
N SER A 15 9.12 12.63 -8.77
CA SER A 15 9.69 12.47 -10.12
C SER A 15 8.64 12.45 -11.23
N ILE A 16 7.36 12.28 -10.86
CA ILE A 16 6.23 12.21 -11.78
C ILE A 16 5.34 13.44 -11.57
N LYS A 17 4.94 14.09 -12.67
CA LYS A 17 4.03 15.24 -12.58
C LYS A 17 2.60 14.77 -12.31
N ASN A 18 2.04 15.18 -11.18
CA ASN A 18 0.69 14.81 -10.72
C ASN A 18 0.44 13.28 -10.70
N PRO A 19 1.28 12.49 -10.01
CA PRO A 19 1.15 11.04 -10.04
C PRO A 19 -0.16 10.59 -9.40
N ARG A 20 -0.68 9.48 -9.93
CA ARG A 20 -1.80 8.75 -9.39
C ARG A 20 -1.27 7.62 -8.51
N VAL A 21 -1.55 7.68 -7.22
CA VAL A 21 -0.99 6.77 -6.21
C VAL A 21 -2.08 5.87 -5.61
N LEU A 22 -1.78 4.59 -5.51
CA LEU A 22 -2.58 3.59 -4.79
C LEU A 22 -1.81 3.10 -3.58
N GLU A 23 -2.47 3.02 -2.42
CA GLU A 23 -1.87 2.47 -1.20
C GLU A 23 -2.81 1.44 -0.57
N TRP A 24 -2.37 0.19 -0.42
CA TRP A 24 -3.00 -0.78 0.46
C TRP A 24 -2.37 -0.71 1.84
N GLY A 25 -3.19 -0.41 2.85
CA GLY A 25 -2.75 -0.24 4.24
C GLY A 25 -2.22 1.16 4.50
N ILE A 26 -3.11 2.04 4.90
CA ILE A 26 -2.84 3.46 5.13
C ILE A 26 -2.26 3.73 6.51
N GLY A 27 -1.61 4.89 6.65
CA GLY A 27 -1.03 5.28 7.94
C GLY A 27 -0.39 6.65 7.97
N GLY A 28 0.62 6.81 8.81
CA GLY A 28 1.37 8.05 8.90
C GLY A 28 2.06 8.45 7.59
N SER A 29 2.48 7.47 6.78
CA SER A 29 3.00 7.70 5.42
C SER A 29 1.96 8.35 4.51
N THR A 30 0.70 7.90 4.56
CA THR A 30 -0.41 8.49 3.79
C THR A 30 -0.58 9.96 4.12
N VAL A 31 -0.56 10.32 5.41
CA VAL A 31 -0.71 11.71 5.88
C VAL A 31 0.42 12.60 5.34
N GLU A 32 1.64 12.08 5.29
CA GLU A 32 2.79 12.85 4.86
C GLU A 32 2.92 12.91 3.33
N LEU A 33 2.71 11.80 2.64
CA LEU A 33 3.02 11.68 1.22
C LEU A 33 1.88 12.11 0.30
N SER A 34 0.62 11.99 0.71
CA SER A 34 -0.53 12.27 -0.16
C SER A 34 -0.58 13.70 -0.70
N LYS A 35 0.00 14.65 0.02
CA LYS A 35 0.12 16.06 -0.41
C LYS A 35 1.05 16.28 -1.63
N HIS A 36 1.82 15.26 -2.01
CA HIS A 36 2.75 15.29 -3.14
C HIS A 36 2.23 14.59 -4.39
N ALA A 37 1.02 14.01 -4.34
CA ALA A 37 0.39 13.34 -5.47
C ALA A 37 -0.67 14.20 -6.15
N GLY A 38 -0.96 13.91 -7.41
CA GLY A 38 -2.13 14.45 -8.11
C GLY A 38 -3.41 13.79 -7.60
N GLU A 39 -3.37 12.48 -7.35
CA GLU A 39 -4.42 11.71 -6.71
C GLU A 39 -3.79 10.66 -5.79
N TRP A 40 -4.29 10.52 -4.57
CA TRP A 40 -3.91 9.47 -3.64
C TRP A 40 -5.13 8.70 -3.18
N ILE A 41 -5.15 7.39 -3.45
CA ILE A 41 -6.22 6.49 -3.04
C ILE A 41 -5.65 5.48 -2.05
N GLY A 42 -6.15 5.52 -0.82
CA GLY A 42 -5.76 4.62 0.25
C GLY A 42 -6.87 3.61 0.58
N LEU A 43 -6.51 2.34 0.60
CA LEU A 43 -7.43 1.23 0.91
C LEU A 43 -7.12 0.68 2.30
N GLU A 44 -8.14 0.54 3.13
CA GLU A 44 -7.99 0.07 4.51
C GLU A 44 -9.14 -0.89 4.90
N THR A 45 -8.87 -1.80 5.83
CA THR A 45 -9.85 -2.76 6.34
C THR A 45 -10.38 -2.39 7.73
N SER A 46 -9.64 -1.59 8.50
CA SER A 46 -10.02 -1.15 9.84
C SER A 46 -10.78 0.18 9.79
N PRO A 47 -12.09 0.20 10.13
CA PRO A 47 -12.87 1.44 10.17
C PRO A 47 -12.29 2.49 11.12
N LYS A 48 -11.81 2.05 12.28
CA LYS A 48 -11.19 2.93 13.29
C LYS A 48 -9.94 3.61 12.73
N TRP A 49 -9.09 2.83 12.04
CA TRP A 49 -7.87 3.33 11.45
C TRP A 49 -8.13 4.21 10.23
N ALA A 50 -9.04 3.77 9.35
CA ALA A 50 -9.48 4.54 8.19
C ALA A 50 -10.00 5.93 8.57
N HIS A 51 -10.85 6.00 9.60
CA HIS A 51 -11.38 7.26 10.11
C HIS A 51 -10.26 8.19 10.61
N SER A 52 -9.34 7.67 11.42
CA SER A 52 -8.23 8.45 11.99
C SER A 52 -7.31 9.02 10.91
N VAL A 53 -6.99 8.23 9.88
CA VAL A 53 -6.14 8.69 8.78
C VAL A 53 -6.87 9.67 7.88
N ALA A 54 -8.16 9.44 7.58
CA ALA A 54 -8.95 10.35 6.74
C ALA A 54 -9.06 11.77 7.33
N LEU A 55 -9.13 11.88 8.66
CA LEU A 55 -9.13 13.20 9.34
C LEU A 55 -7.79 13.95 9.16
N ALA A 56 -6.68 13.23 9.07
CA ALA A 56 -5.34 13.80 8.99
C ALA A 56 -4.83 13.98 7.55
N ALA A 57 -5.14 13.04 6.66
CA ALA A 57 -4.68 12.99 5.26
C ALA A 57 -5.71 13.61 4.31
N ARG A 58 -5.89 14.94 4.37
CA ARG A 58 -6.93 15.66 3.61
C ARG A 58 -6.78 15.59 2.08
N ASN A 59 -5.60 15.21 1.59
CA ASN A 59 -5.29 15.08 0.17
C ASN A 59 -5.43 13.64 -0.35
N ALA A 60 -5.88 12.70 0.51
CA ALA A 60 -6.11 11.32 0.14
C ALA A 60 -7.60 10.98 0.18
N THR A 61 -8.04 10.21 -0.80
CA THR A 61 -9.33 9.51 -0.77
C THR A 61 -9.13 8.18 -0.04
N ILE A 62 -9.78 8.00 1.10
CA ILE A 62 -9.69 6.77 1.88
C ILE A 62 -10.93 5.92 1.67
N ILE A 63 -10.74 4.68 1.26
CA ILE A 63 -11.79 3.68 1.06
C ILE A 63 -11.65 2.60 2.12
N CYS A 64 -12.66 2.44 2.95
CA CYS A 64 -12.69 1.44 4.00
C CYS A 64 -13.50 0.22 3.59
N PHE A 65 -12.88 -0.95 3.63
CA PHE A 65 -13.51 -2.26 3.42
C PHE A 65 -13.81 -2.91 4.76
N ASP A 66 -14.81 -2.37 5.45
CA ASP A 66 -15.26 -2.87 6.75
C ASP A 66 -15.81 -4.29 6.63
N GLN A 67 -15.26 -5.21 7.43
CA GLN A 67 -15.69 -6.61 7.46
C GLN A 67 -16.72 -6.89 8.56
N GLY A 68 -17.21 -5.87 9.25
CA GLY A 68 -18.14 -6.01 10.37
C GLY A 68 -17.55 -6.70 11.61
N ILE A 69 -16.22 -6.77 11.71
CA ILE A 69 -15.52 -7.37 12.85
C ILE A 69 -15.29 -6.28 13.91
N PRO A 70 -15.59 -6.50 15.19
CA PRO A 70 -15.22 -5.57 16.25
C PRO A 70 -13.72 -5.27 16.24
N THR A 71 -13.35 -3.98 16.25
CA THR A 71 -11.93 -3.57 16.19
C THR A 71 -11.20 -3.65 17.54
N ASP A 72 -11.90 -3.89 18.61
CA ASP A 72 -11.34 -4.07 19.95
C ASP A 72 -11.74 -5.44 20.51
N PRO A 73 -10.82 -6.19 21.13
CA PRO A 73 -9.37 -5.94 21.19
C PRO A 73 -8.66 -6.12 19.83
N GLU A 74 -7.69 -5.29 19.54
CA GLU A 74 -6.97 -5.24 18.25
C GLU A 74 -6.43 -6.60 17.80
N HIS A 75 -5.89 -7.42 18.71
CA HIS A 75 -5.32 -8.73 18.36
C HIS A 75 -6.39 -9.71 17.84
N ILE A 76 -7.61 -9.69 18.41
CA ILE A 76 -8.74 -10.52 17.96
C ILE A 76 -9.17 -10.07 16.54
N TYR A 77 -9.33 -8.76 16.34
CA TYR A 77 -9.62 -8.19 15.05
C TYR A 77 -8.62 -8.63 13.98
N GLN A 78 -7.33 -8.54 14.30
CA GLN A 78 -6.27 -8.93 13.37
C GLN A 78 -6.28 -10.43 13.04
N ASP A 79 -6.60 -11.30 14.01
CA ASP A 79 -6.65 -12.74 13.78
C ASP A 79 -7.88 -13.15 12.95
N GLU A 80 -9.02 -12.50 13.13
CA GLU A 80 -10.20 -12.71 12.31
C GLU A 80 -9.96 -12.25 10.85
N LEU A 81 -9.36 -11.07 10.65
CA LEU A 81 -9.01 -10.58 9.31
C LEU A 81 -8.10 -11.52 8.52
N LYS A 82 -7.17 -12.21 9.21
CA LYS A 82 -6.29 -13.18 8.54
C LYS A 82 -7.06 -14.33 7.89
N LYS A 83 -8.21 -14.72 8.44
CA LYS A 83 -9.04 -15.82 7.95
C LYS A 83 -9.86 -15.43 6.71
N LEU A 84 -10.17 -14.15 6.53
CA LEU A 84 -11.01 -13.66 5.43
C LEU A 84 -10.23 -13.54 4.12
N PRO A 85 -10.85 -13.78 2.97
CA PRO A 85 -10.20 -13.63 1.66
C PRO A 85 -9.95 -12.16 1.27
N LEU A 86 -10.73 -11.22 1.77
CA LEU A 86 -10.66 -9.76 1.51
C LEU A 86 -10.69 -9.43 0.00
N ASN A 87 -11.52 -10.13 -0.79
CA ASN A 87 -11.50 -10.01 -2.24
C ASN A 87 -11.78 -8.59 -2.73
N GLU A 88 -12.80 -7.92 -2.19
CA GLU A 88 -13.15 -6.55 -2.58
C GLU A 88 -12.00 -5.58 -2.31
N TYR A 89 -11.36 -5.68 -1.14
CA TYR A 89 -10.20 -4.89 -0.78
C TYR A 89 -9.02 -5.10 -1.73
N VAL A 90 -8.73 -6.37 -2.08
CA VAL A 90 -7.61 -6.72 -2.96
C VAL A 90 -7.89 -6.32 -4.39
N ASP A 91 -9.10 -6.61 -4.90
CA ASP A 91 -9.43 -6.53 -6.32
C ASP A 91 -9.98 -5.15 -6.73
N TRP A 92 -10.29 -4.26 -5.79
CA TRP A 92 -10.83 -2.93 -6.06
C TRP A 92 -10.11 -2.16 -7.17
N PRO A 93 -8.75 -2.13 -7.24
CA PRO A 93 -8.05 -1.36 -8.25
C PRO A 93 -8.28 -1.82 -9.67
N LYS A 94 -8.63 -3.09 -9.89
CA LYS A 94 -8.86 -3.64 -11.24
C LYS A 94 -9.96 -2.91 -12.02
N ALA A 95 -10.95 -2.37 -11.31
CA ALA A 95 -12.05 -1.61 -11.89
C ALA A 95 -11.83 -0.09 -11.86
N ASN A 96 -10.71 0.38 -11.31
CA ASN A 96 -10.48 1.79 -11.00
C ASN A 96 -9.28 2.41 -11.74
N GLY A 97 -8.79 1.73 -12.77
CA GLY A 97 -7.78 2.21 -13.70
C GLY A 97 -6.35 1.81 -13.35
N VAL A 98 -5.38 2.59 -13.84
CA VAL A 98 -3.94 2.35 -13.64
C VAL A 98 -3.34 3.42 -12.72
N PHE A 99 -2.19 3.08 -12.10
CA PHE A 99 -1.53 3.90 -11.11
C PHE A 99 -0.05 4.03 -11.43
N ASP A 100 0.50 5.23 -11.25
CA ASP A 100 1.92 5.52 -11.47
C ASP A 100 2.78 4.96 -10.32
N ILE A 101 2.25 5.04 -9.10
CA ILE A 101 2.90 4.54 -7.90
C ILE A 101 1.92 3.68 -7.12
N ILE A 102 2.39 2.51 -6.70
CA ILE A 102 1.60 1.57 -5.90
C ILE A 102 2.39 1.21 -4.64
N ILE A 103 1.74 1.32 -3.47
CA ILE A 103 2.32 0.99 -2.18
C ILE A 103 1.55 -0.19 -1.57
N VAL A 104 2.25 -1.26 -1.25
CA VAL A 104 1.69 -2.48 -0.65
C VAL A 104 2.23 -2.63 0.77
N ASP A 105 1.45 -2.14 1.73
CA ASP A 105 1.77 -2.20 3.18
C ASP A 105 0.61 -2.76 4.04
N GLY A 106 -0.49 -3.15 3.41
CA GLY A 106 -1.71 -3.61 4.07
C GLY A 106 -1.79 -5.13 4.28
N ARG A 107 -2.99 -5.66 4.22
CA ARG A 107 -3.29 -7.08 4.32
C ARG A 107 -3.17 -7.78 2.98
N LYS A 108 -3.02 -9.12 3.00
CA LYS A 108 -2.99 -9.95 1.78
C LYS A 108 -1.94 -9.50 0.74
N ARG A 109 -0.77 -9.03 1.18
CA ARG A 109 0.25 -8.38 0.34
C ARG A 109 0.63 -9.20 -0.89
N ALA A 110 0.76 -10.53 -0.80
CA ALA A 110 1.06 -11.37 -1.97
C ALA A 110 -0.01 -11.19 -3.07
N ARG A 111 -1.29 -11.28 -2.71
CA ARG A 111 -2.39 -11.07 -3.66
C ARG A 111 -2.48 -9.61 -4.13
N CYS A 112 -2.23 -8.64 -3.23
CA CYS A 112 -2.15 -7.23 -3.63
C CYS A 112 -1.03 -7.00 -4.65
N MET A 113 0.11 -7.69 -4.53
CA MET A 113 1.20 -7.63 -5.50
C MET A 113 0.81 -8.17 -6.88
N GLU A 114 0.05 -9.28 -6.93
CA GLU A 114 -0.47 -9.81 -8.19
C GLU A 114 -1.38 -8.77 -8.89
N VAL A 115 -2.27 -8.13 -8.13
CA VAL A 115 -3.14 -7.07 -8.66
C VAL A 115 -2.32 -5.83 -9.04
N ALA A 116 -1.38 -5.40 -8.20
CA ALA A 116 -0.54 -4.24 -8.45
C ALA A 116 0.16 -4.31 -9.82
N ARG A 117 0.69 -5.49 -10.18
CA ARG A 117 1.30 -5.71 -11.50
C ARG A 117 0.34 -5.47 -12.67
N SER A 118 -0.94 -5.79 -12.51
CA SER A 118 -1.94 -5.64 -13.57
C SER A 118 -2.43 -4.21 -13.75
N VAL A 119 -2.35 -3.40 -12.68
CA VAL A 119 -2.82 -2.00 -12.66
C VAL A 119 -1.70 -0.97 -12.60
N LEU A 120 -0.44 -1.41 -12.73
CA LEU A 120 0.71 -0.51 -12.79
C LEU A 120 0.78 0.15 -14.17
N ALA A 121 0.87 1.46 -14.21
CA ALA A 121 1.12 2.24 -15.41
C ALA A 121 2.48 1.90 -16.03
N ASP A 122 2.64 2.18 -17.33
CA ASP A 122 3.93 2.04 -17.99
C ASP A 122 4.94 3.01 -17.39
N GLY A 123 6.10 2.49 -17.00
CA GLY A 123 7.13 3.25 -16.28
C GLY A 123 6.81 3.52 -14.80
N GLY A 124 5.71 2.97 -14.28
CA GLY A 124 5.31 3.09 -12.88
C GLY A 124 6.16 2.25 -11.92
N THR A 125 5.98 2.49 -10.64
CA THR A 125 6.76 1.86 -9.55
C THR A 125 5.86 1.25 -8.49
N ILE A 126 6.18 0.03 -8.06
CA ILE A 126 5.56 -0.65 -6.91
C ILE A 126 6.53 -0.63 -5.73
N PHE A 127 6.04 -0.26 -4.56
CA PHE A 127 6.73 -0.37 -3.28
C PHE A 127 6.07 -1.44 -2.42
N LEU A 128 6.84 -2.47 -2.03
CA LEU A 128 6.42 -3.49 -1.07
C LEU A 128 7.16 -3.29 0.25
N HIS A 129 6.43 -2.96 1.31
CA HIS A 129 6.98 -2.78 2.65
C HIS A 129 7.02 -4.09 3.44
N ASP A 130 7.99 -4.23 4.38
CA ASP A 130 8.31 -5.47 5.11
C ASP A 130 8.56 -6.67 4.19
N ALA A 131 9.24 -6.45 3.10
CA ALA A 131 9.42 -7.42 2.01
C ALA A 131 10.36 -8.58 2.36
N ILE A 132 10.99 -8.57 3.54
CA ILE A 132 11.80 -9.67 4.08
C ILE A 132 11.01 -11.00 4.22
N ARG A 133 9.69 -10.97 4.21
CA ARG A 133 8.84 -12.14 4.39
C ARG A 133 8.74 -12.95 3.10
N THR A 134 9.35 -14.12 3.08
CA THR A 134 9.53 -14.97 1.89
C THR A 134 8.26 -15.31 1.13
N TYR A 135 7.12 -15.41 1.81
CA TYR A 135 5.82 -15.74 1.18
C TYR A 135 5.25 -14.63 0.27
N TYR A 136 5.92 -13.47 0.14
CA TYR A 136 5.59 -12.47 -0.88
C TYR A 136 6.38 -12.67 -2.19
N TRP A 137 7.49 -13.41 -2.16
CA TRP A 137 8.50 -13.40 -3.21
C TRP A 137 7.99 -13.94 -4.54
N ASP A 138 7.16 -14.99 -4.51
CA ASP A 138 6.59 -15.57 -5.73
C ASP A 138 5.77 -14.53 -6.52
N ALA A 139 5.03 -13.66 -5.83
CA ALA A 139 4.27 -12.58 -6.44
C ALA A 139 5.16 -11.48 -7.06
N CYS A 140 6.45 -11.45 -6.73
CA CYS A 140 7.42 -10.46 -7.22
C CYS A 140 8.30 -10.99 -8.37
N VAL A 141 8.19 -12.26 -8.75
CA VAL A 141 8.98 -12.86 -9.83
C VAL A 141 8.78 -12.12 -11.15
N GLY A 142 9.89 -11.80 -11.84
CA GLY A 142 9.87 -11.13 -13.15
C GLY A 142 9.74 -9.61 -13.09
N LEU A 143 9.76 -9.00 -11.89
CA LEU A 143 9.91 -7.55 -11.73
C LEU A 143 11.38 -7.19 -11.50
N ASN A 144 11.80 -6.07 -12.06
CA ASN A 144 13.08 -5.45 -11.69
C ASN A 144 12.97 -4.96 -10.25
N LYS A 145 13.97 -5.23 -9.40
CA LYS A 145 13.90 -4.97 -7.98
C LYS A 145 15.12 -4.24 -7.46
N ILE A 146 14.90 -3.17 -6.69
CA ILE A 146 15.89 -2.49 -5.84
C ILE A 146 15.45 -2.69 -4.38
N VAL A 147 16.38 -3.09 -3.52
CA VAL A 147 16.12 -3.34 -2.09
C VAL A 147 16.67 -2.19 -1.27
N HIS A 148 15.81 -1.55 -0.48
CA HIS A 148 16.18 -0.52 0.48
C HIS A 148 16.02 -1.10 1.89
N VAL A 149 17.09 -1.07 2.67
CA VAL A 149 17.12 -1.64 4.04
C VAL A 149 17.23 -0.49 5.04
N ASP A 150 16.37 -0.48 6.04
CA ASP A 150 16.48 0.48 7.15
C ASP A 150 17.49 0.00 8.23
N GLU A 151 17.79 0.87 9.19
CA GLU A 151 18.73 0.60 10.30
C GLU A 151 18.35 -0.59 11.20
N ARG A 152 17.10 -1.08 11.10
CA ARG A 152 16.58 -2.22 11.85
C ARG A 152 16.50 -3.49 10.99
N GLY A 153 16.93 -3.41 9.74
CA GLY A 153 16.89 -4.53 8.81
C GLY A 153 15.51 -4.75 8.14
N ASN A 154 14.56 -3.81 8.27
CA ASN A 154 13.32 -3.92 7.51
C ASN A 154 13.58 -3.52 6.05
N GLU A 155 12.94 -4.24 5.14
CA GLU A 155 13.11 -4.05 3.71
C GLU A 155 11.90 -3.35 3.09
N LEU A 156 12.19 -2.37 2.24
CA LEU A 156 11.30 -1.83 1.23
C LEU A 156 11.82 -2.28 -0.13
N TRP A 157 11.03 -3.02 -0.88
CA TRP A 157 11.34 -3.33 -2.27
C TRP A 157 10.68 -2.33 -3.18
N GLU A 158 11.50 -1.70 -4.01
CA GLU A 158 11.09 -0.84 -5.12
C GLU A 158 11.17 -1.65 -6.40
N MET A 159 10.04 -1.77 -7.14
CA MET A 159 9.94 -2.68 -8.26
C MET A 159 9.30 -2.00 -9.47
N SER A 160 9.73 -2.41 -10.68
CA SER A 160 9.16 -1.99 -11.96
C SER A 160 9.03 -3.19 -12.91
N LYS A 161 8.22 -3.02 -13.97
CA LYS A 161 8.16 -3.98 -15.08
C LYS A 161 9.40 -3.94 -15.93
#